data_064d3d17018e04a39914607f60cc1083
#
_entry.id   064d3d17018e04a39914607f60cc1083
#
_cell.length_a   1.000
_cell.length_b   1.000
_cell.length_c   1.000
_cell.angle_alpha   90.00
_cell.angle_beta   90.00
_cell.angle_gamma   90.00
#
_symmetry.space_group_name_H-M   'P 1'
#
loop_
_entity.id
_entity.type
_entity.pdbx_description
1 polymer ?
#
loop_
_entity_poly.entity_id
_entity_poly.type
_entity_poly.pdbx_seq_one_letter_code
_entity_poly.pdbx_strand_id
1 'polypeptide(L)'
;AAGSTVTSLGIAQRDSLRDQMGWIRNRVAQMGVNPAYVHEDMPYFHMWMQGTGSYAKLDTKGDESGYELTTWGGTVGMDVDINDNFTAGAAFTANYGSLTANAADTADGDLDSYYVNLFARYQSRKWSHLLILTGGWNDAKLTRTVDYGSGSYQAHGSTTGSGFGAMYELAYDIALNEDKSVILQPLFNASIVTTRMDGYSESGSAGNAGLRVEDQELTTAAVAVGARLSGLMGSNVFGREALGEIRVNVSQDMGDRRGQANVGFLADPSYTRPVYGAKVGSTAFQAGVGLSVPVGTQGVIFVDGNADIRSGSSSINGSIGYRYNF
;
A
#
# COMPACT_ATOMS: atom_id res chain seq x y z
N ALA A 1 2.43 14.74 -24.53
CA ALA A 1 3.43 14.00 -23.74
C ALA A 1 3.88 14.79 -22.50
N ALA A 2 4.26 16.06 -22.63
CA ALA A 2 4.89 16.84 -21.54
C ALA A 2 4.11 16.91 -20.20
N GLY A 3 2.81 16.74 -20.20
CA GLY A 3 2.00 16.81 -18.97
C GLY A 3 1.68 15.46 -18.33
N SER A 4 1.94 14.34 -19.01
CA SER A 4 1.51 13.02 -18.48
C SER A 4 2.34 12.53 -17.29
N THR A 5 3.60 12.99 -17.17
CA THR A 5 4.49 12.64 -16.05
C THR A 5 3.97 13.19 -14.71
N VAL A 6 3.36 14.38 -14.71
CA VAL A 6 2.83 15.00 -13.47
C VAL A 6 1.62 14.25 -12.91
N THR A 7 0.93 13.47 -13.73
CA THR A 7 -0.21 12.65 -13.27
C THR A 7 0.23 11.36 -12.56
N SER A 8 1.50 10.96 -12.67
CA SER A 8 2.05 9.76 -12.02
C SER A 8 2.07 9.88 -10.50
N LEU A 9 2.22 11.09 -9.96
CA LEU A 9 2.20 11.33 -8.50
C LEU A 9 0.88 10.90 -7.86
N GLY A 10 -0.27 11.23 -8.47
CA GLY A 10 -1.58 10.86 -7.93
C GLY A 10 -1.79 9.33 -7.85
N ILE A 11 -1.36 8.61 -8.90
CA ILE A 11 -1.41 7.13 -8.90
C ILE A 11 -0.42 6.56 -7.88
N ALA A 12 0.79 7.10 -7.78
CA ALA A 12 1.80 6.67 -6.82
C ALA A 12 1.31 6.83 -5.37
N GLN A 13 0.65 7.95 -5.05
CA GLN A 13 0.01 8.18 -3.75
C GLN A 13 -1.07 7.14 -3.46
N ARG A 14 -1.95 6.85 -4.42
CA ARG A 14 -2.98 5.81 -4.29
C ARG A 14 -2.36 4.44 -4.01
N ASP A 15 -1.32 4.06 -4.75
CA ASP A 15 -0.67 2.76 -4.60
C ASP A 15 0.05 2.65 -3.25
N SER A 16 0.72 3.71 -2.79
CA SER A 16 1.32 3.77 -1.46
C SER A 16 0.28 3.57 -0.34
N LEU A 17 -0.90 4.20 -0.44
CA LEU A 17 -1.98 4.02 0.53
C LEU A 17 -2.56 2.60 0.51
N ARG A 18 -2.66 1.97 -0.67
CA ARG A 18 -3.08 0.56 -0.81
C ARG A 18 -2.08 -0.41 -0.18
N ASP A 19 -0.80 -0.22 -0.44
CA ASP A 19 0.28 -1.01 0.16
C ASP A 19 0.23 -0.91 1.69
N GLN A 20 0.02 0.29 2.22
CA GLN A 20 -0.13 0.52 3.66
C GLN A 20 -1.27 -0.31 4.26
N MET A 21 -2.47 -0.28 3.67
CA MET A 21 -3.58 -1.10 4.13
C MET A 21 -3.27 -2.61 4.01
N GLY A 22 -2.56 -3.01 2.96
CA GLY A 22 -2.09 -4.38 2.76
C GLY A 22 -1.16 -4.86 3.87
N TRP A 23 -0.19 -4.04 4.27
CA TRP A 23 0.73 -4.37 5.38
C TRP A 23 -0.01 -4.53 6.71
N ILE A 24 -0.92 -3.60 7.05
CA ILE A 24 -1.75 -3.71 8.26
C ILE A 24 -2.63 -4.97 8.21
N ARG A 25 -3.29 -5.25 7.07
CA ARG A 25 -4.10 -6.46 6.88
C ARG A 25 -3.30 -7.73 7.16
N ASN A 26 -2.13 -7.87 6.53
CA ASN A 26 -1.31 -9.07 6.67
C ASN A 26 -0.83 -9.24 8.11
N ARG A 27 -0.43 -8.14 8.75
CA ARG A 27 -0.03 -8.12 10.15
C ARG A 27 -1.16 -8.59 11.07
N VAL A 28 -2.36 -8.03 10.94
CA VAL A 28 -3.50 -8.35 11.81
C VAL A 28 -4.07 -9.74 11.52
N ALA A 29 -4.08 -10.17 10.26
CA ALA A 29 -4.54 -11.51 9.89
C ALA A 29 -3.70 -12.62 10.52
N GLN A 30 -2.38 -12.47 10.59
CA GLN A 30 -1.47 -13.44 11.22
C GLN A 30 -1.70 -13.58 12.73
N MET A 31 -2.20 -12.56 13.41
CA MET A 31 -2.46 -12.58 14.84
C MET A 31 -3.50 -13.62 15.26
N GLY A 32 -4.49 -13.88 14.41
CA GLY A 32 -5.61 -14.76 14.74
C GLY A 32 -5.37 -16.25 14.56
N VAL A 33 -4.27 -16.66 13.94
CA VAL A 33 -3.98 -18.06 13.61
C VAL A 33 -2.83 -18.61 14.47
N ASN A 34 -2.05 -17.73 15.10
CA ASN A 34 -0.86 -18.17 15.84
C ASN A 34 -1.18 -18.48 17.32
N PRO A 35 -1.03 -19.74 17.77
CA PRO A 35 -1.25 -20.13 19.17
C PRO A 35 -0.37 -19.38 20.18
N ALA A 36 0.78 -18.79 19.73
CA ALA A 36 1.64 -17.98 20.59
C ALA A 36 0.98 -16.65 21.05
N TYR A 37 -0.21 -16.33 20.55
CA TYR A 37 -1.00 -15.16 20.94
C TYR A 37 -2.17 -15.50 21.87
N VAL A 38 -2.36 -16.75 22.26
CA VAL A 38 -3.41 -17.13 23.22
C VAL A 38 -2.91 -16.86 24.63
N HIS A 39 -3.60 -16.01 25.38
CA HIS A 39 -3.32 -15.68 26.77
C HIS A 39 -4.57 -15.89 27.64
N GLU A 40 -4.36 -16.26 28.91
CA GLU A 40 -5.44 -16.59 29.84
C GLU A 40 -6.09 -15.35 30.49
N ASP A 41 -5.38 -14.21 30.52
CA ASP A 41 -5.85 -12.96 31.14
C ASP A 41 -6.13 -11.84 30.11
N MET A 42 -7.33 -11.29 30.11
CA MET A 42 -7.81 -10.21 29.25
C MET A 42 -8.12 -8.96 30.07
N PRO A 43 -7.94 -7.73 29.53
CA PRO A 43 -7.44 -7.35 28.21
C PRO A 43 -5.91 -7.45 28.09
N TYR A 44 -5.42 -7.76 26.91
CA TYR A 44 -3.99 -7.97 26.65
C TYR A 44 -3.45 -6.94 25.65
N PHE A 45 -2.34 -6.30 25.99
CA PHE A 45 -1.72 -5.26 25.17
C PHE A 45 -0.53 -5.79 24.39
N HIS A 46 -0.41 -5.36 23.16
CA HIS A 46 0.71 -5.64 22.31
C HIS A 46 1.25 -4.37 21.67
N MET A 47 2.57 -4.28 21.59
CA MET A 47 3.26 -3.26 20.81
C MET A 47 4.07 -3.93 19.70
N TRP A 48 4.13 -3.31 18.55
CA TRP A 48 4.88 -3.85 17.43
C TRP A 48 5.49 -2.74 16.57
N MET A 49 6.55 -3.11 15.86
CA MET A 49 7.18 -2.28 14.85
C MET A 49 7.51 -3.11 13.63
N GLN A 50 7.48 -2.48 12.46
CA GLN A 50 7.91 -3.13 11.22
C GLN A 50 8.61 -2.14 10.30
N GLY A 51 9.65 -2.62 9.60
CA GLY A 51 10.20 -1.98 8.43
C GLY A 51 9.47 -2.50 7.19
N THR A 52 9.23 -1.63 6.24
CA THR A 52 8.50 -1.92 5.00
C THR A 52 9.29 -1.47 3.79
N GLY A 53 9.11 -2.15 2.66
CA GLY A 53 9.64 -1.74 1.37
C GLY A 53 8.76 -2.22 0.23
N SER A 54 8.64 -1.42 -0.82
CA SER A 54 7.93 -1.81 -2.04
C SER A 54 8.61 -1.28 -3.30
N TYR A 55 8.37 -1.97 -4.40
CA TYR A 55 8.68 -1.54 -5.74
C TYR A 55 7.44 -1.74 -6.61
N ALA A 56 7.02 -0.69 -7.29
CA ALA A 56 5.88 -0.72 -8.21
C ALA A 56 6.31 -0.16 -9.57
N LYS A 57 5.79 -0.78 -10.62
CA LYS A 57 6.01 -0.37 -12.00
C LYS A 57 4.70 -0.29 -12.75
N LEU A 58 4.51 0.79 -13.49
CA LEU A 58 3.46 0.99 -14.47
C LEU A 58 4.12 1.26 -15.83
N ASP A 59 3.76 0.48 -16.84
CA ASP A 59 4.34 0.62 -18.18
C ASP A 59 3.80 1.86 -18.89
N THR A 60 4.68 2.57 -19.61
CA THR A 60 4.29 3.65 -20.52
C THR A 60 3.52 3.09 -21.71
N LYS A 61 2.43 3.75 -22.11
CA LYS A 61 1.59 3.38 -23.27
C LYS A 61 1.42 4.56 -24.20
N GLY A 62 2.18 4.56 -25.30
CA GLY A 62 2.20 5.68 -26.25
C GLY A 62 2.67 6.95 -25.54
N ASP A 63 1.82 8.01 -25.55
CA ASP A 63 2.10 9.28 -24.89
C ASP A 63 1.68 9.34 -23.42
N GLU A 64 1.06 8.27 -22.90
CA GLU A 64 0.67 8.16 -21.49
C GLU A 64 1.85 7.62 -20.66
N SER A 65 2.38 8.47 -19.77
CA SER A 65 3.53 8.15 -18.93
C SER A 65 3.20 7.05 -17.92
N GLY A 66 4.03 6.00 -17.89
CA GLY A 66 4.16 5.10 -16.78
C GLY A 66 5.13 5.65 -15.72
N TYR A 67 5.41 4.85 -14.70
CA TYR A 67 6.36 5.21 -13.64
C TYR A 67 6.97 3.95 -13.01
N GLU A 68 8.08 4.16 -12.34
CA GLU A 68 8.65 3.26 -11.35
C GLU A 68 8.65 3.98 -10.00
N LEU A 69 8.19 3.30 -8.94
CA LEU A 69 8.12 3.82 -7.59
C LEU A 69 8.80 2.82 -6.65
N THR A 70 9.82 3.28 -5.94
CA THR A 70 10.43 2.53 -4.84
C THR A 70 10.06 3.22 -3.53
N THR A 71 9.50 2.49 -2.56
CA THR A 71 9.23 3.04 -1.23
C THR A 71 9.92 2.23 -0.15
N TRP A 72 10.28 2.88 0.92
CA TRP A 72 10.75 2.26 2.15
C TRP A 72 10.28 3.07 3.36
N GLY A 73 10.12 2.42 4.48
CA GLY A 73 9.61 3.12 5.66
C GLY A 73 9.46 2.23 6.87
N GLY A 74 8.75 2.75 7.85
CA GLY A 74 8.51 2.04 9.09
C GLY A 74 7.14 2.34 9.68
N THR A 75 6.61 1.35 10.40
CA THR A 75 5.36 1.43 11.13
C THR A 75 5.60 1.07 12.58
N VAL A 76 4.99 1.82 13.48
CA VAL A 76 4.84 1.45 14.89
C VAL A 76 3.35 1.35 15.21
N GLY A 77 2.99 0.34 15.97
CA GLY A 77 1.58 0.10 16.29
C GLY A 77 1.37 -0.54 17.65
N MET A 78 0.15 -0.45 18.09
CA MET A 78 -0.35 -1.09 19.29
C MET A 78 -1.72 -1.70 19.03
N ASP A 79 -1.98 -2.81 19.68
CA ASP A 79 -3.27 -3.47 19.68
C ASP A 79 -3.61 -4.03 21.05
N VAL A 80 -4.89 -4.22 21.30
CA VAL A 80 -5.43 -4.79 22.51
C VAL A 80 -6.43 -5.88 22.16
N ASP A 81 -6.25 -7.06 22.75
CA ASP A 81 -7.26 -8.10 22.75
C ASP A 81 -8.26 -7.77 23.88
N ILE A 82 -9.41 -7.23 23.52
CA ILE A 82 -10.46 -6.79 24.46
C ILE A 82 -11.15 -8.01 25.06
N ASN A 83 -11.29 -9.05 24.28
CA ASN A 83 -11.76 -10.38 24.68
C ASN A 83 -11.31 -11.42 23.64
N ASP A 84 -11.59 -12.71 23.86
CA ASP A 84 -11.20 -13.84 23.00
C ASP A 84 -11.57 -13.66 21.51
N ASN A 85 -12.56 -12.82 21.23
CA ASN A 85 -13.13 -12.67 19.90
C ASN A 85 -12.80 -11.31 19.27
N PHE A 86 -12.37 -10.31 20.03
CA PHE A 86 -12.26 -8.95 19.54
C PHE A 86 -10.92 -8.30 19.89
N THR A 87 -10.18 -7.94 18.82
CA THR A 87 -8.93 -7.18 18.88
C THR A 87 -9.13 -5.83 18.18
N ALA A 88 -8.63 -4.77 18.77
CA ALA A 88 -8.58 -3.45 18.14
C ALA A 88 -7.20 -2.82 18.30
N GLY A 89 -6.84 -1.94 17.37
CA GLY A 89 -5.53 -1.30 17.43
C GLY A 89 -5.41 -0.09 16.54
N ALA A 90 -4.25 0.56 16.71
CA ALA A 90 -3.85 1.71 15.90
C ALA A 90 -2.37 1.61 15.53
N ALA A 91 -1.99 2.25 14.42
CA ALA A 91 -0.61 2.31 14.00
C ALA A 91 -0.32 3.63 13.28
N PHE A 92 0.94 4.07 13.39
CA PHE A 92 1.48 5.20 12.65
C PHE A 92 2.59 4.70 11.72
N THR A 93 2.58 5.20 10.48
CA THR A 93 3.57 4.85 9.45
C THR A 93 4.18 6.10 8.85
N ALA A 94 5.49 6.04 8.60
CA ALA A 94 6.22 7.00 7.78
C ALA A 94 6.91 6.26 6.64
N ASN A 95 6.64 6.64 5.40
CA ASN A 95 7.22 6.08 4.17
C ASN A 95 7.87 7.16 3.34
N TYR A 96 8.98 6.80 2.72
CA TYR A 96 9.73 7.62 1.76
C TYR A 96 9.72 6.92 0.42
N GLY A 97 9.32 7.64 -0.63
CA GLY A 97 9.21 7.12 -1.98
C GLY A 97 10.09 7.88 -2.96
N SER A 98 10.74 7.15 -3.88
CA SER A 98 11.42 7.71 -5.04
C SER A 98 10.67 7.25 -6.28
N LEU A 99 10.28 8.20 -7.11
CA LEU A 99 9.47 8.00 -8.32
C LEU A 99 10.28 8.44 -9.53
N THR A 100 10.33 7.60 -10.56
CA THR A 100 10.81 7.96 -11.88
C THR A 100 9.69 7.75 -12.89
N ALA A 101 9.28 8.80 -13.57
CA ALA A 101 8.27 8.75 -14.61
C ALA A 101 8.93 8.81 -15.99
N ASN A 102 8.62 7.84 -16.83
CA ASN A 102 9.22 7.64 -18.15
C ASN A 102 8.20 7.93 -19.25
N ALA A 103 8.40 9.04 -19.94
CA ALA A 103 7.68 9.43 -21.15
C ALA A 103 8.65 10.13 -22.12
N ALA A 104 8.13 10.93 -23.05
CA ALA A 104 8.95 11.81 -23.90
C ALA A 104 9.80 12.79 -23.07
N ASP A 105 9.25 13.26 -21.93
CA ASP A 105 9.99 14.01 -20.91
C ASP A 105 10.20 13.08 -19.71
N THR A 106 11.42 13.00 -19.18
CA THR A 106 11.72 12.28 -17.96
C THR A 106 11.38 13.16 -16.74
N ALA A 107 10.86 12.53 -15.68
CA ALA A 107 10.63 13.22 -14.43
C ALA A 107 11.01 12.30 -13.26
N ASP A 108 11.75 12.85 -12.33
CA ASP A 108 12.10 12.23 -11.07
C ASP A 108 11.38 12.93 -9.93
N GLY A 109 10.94 12.20 -8.93
CA GLY A 109 10.20 12.75 -7.80
C GLY A 109 10.42 12.01 -6.50
N ASP A 110 10.18 12.73 -5.42
CA ASP A 110 10.13 12.17 -4.07
C ASP A 110 8.69 12.26 -3.55
N LEU A 111 8.29 11.25 -2.78
CA LEU A 111 6.97 11.15 -2.16
C LEU A 111 7.12 10.74 -0.70
N ASP A 112 7.05 11.70 0.22
CA ASP A 112 7.08 11.46 1.65
C ASP A 112 5.66 11.32 2.17
N SER A 113 5.33 10.18 2.78
CA SER A 113 3.96 9.84 3.17
C SER A 113 3.86 9.43 4.63
N TYR A 114 2.82 9.92 5.31
CA TYR A 114 2.55 9.65 6.72
C TYR A 114 1.12 9.15 6.87
N TYR A 115 0.93 8.04 7.59
CA TYR A 115 -0.37 7.38 7.72
C TYR A 115 -0.71 7.09 9.18
N VAL A 116 -1.97 7.30 9.52
CA VAL A 116 -2.60 6.80 10.74
C VAL A 116 -3.56 5.68 10.34
N ASN A 117 -3.42 4.53 10.98
CA ASN A 117 -4.24 3.36 10.73
C ASN A 117 -5.01 3.00 11.99
N LEU A 118 -6.29 2.72 11.84
CA LEU A 118 -7.13 2.11 12.86
C LEU A 118 -7.60 0.76 12.33
N PHE A 119 -7.60 -0.26 13.17
CA PHE A 119 -8.07 -1.58 12.77
C PHE A 119 -8.83 -2.27 13.89
N ALA A 120 -9.76 -3.12 13.48
CA ALA A 120 -10.50 -3.97 14.39
C ALA A 120 -10.70 -5.35 13.76
N ARG A 121 -10.45 -6.40 14.54
CA ARG A 121 -10.67 -7.78 14.15
C ARG A 121 -11.69 -8.41 15.09
N TYR A 122 -12.68 -9.08 14.49
CA TYR A 122 -13.67 -9.87 15.22
C TYR A 122 -13.67 -11.31 14.70
N GLN A 123 -13.44 -12.27 15.61
CA GLN A 123 -13.47 -13.70 15.34
C GLN A 123 -14.73 -14.30 15.95
N SER A 124 -15.61 -14.86 15.13
CA SER A 124 -16.81 -15.56 15.60
C SER A 124 -16.80 -17.01 15.14
N ARG A 125 -16.49 -17.91 16.01
CA ARG A 125 -16.32 -19.35 15.71
C ARG A 125 -15.30 -19.54 14.56
N LYS A 126 -15.80 -19.76 13.33
CA LYS A 126 -14.99 -19.96 12.12
C LYS A 126 -14.89 -18.71 11.23
N TRP A 127 -15.63 -17.64 11.54
CA TRP A 127 -15.64 -16.42 10.76
C TRP A 127 -14.69 -15.38 11.34
N SER A 128 -13.84 -14.84 10.49
CA SER A 128 -12.96 -13.73 10.83
C SER A 128 -13.38 -12.49 10.02
N HIS A 129 -13.58 -11.39 10.72
CA HIS A 129 -13.92 -10.09 10.17
C HIS A 129 -12.78 -9.13 10.51
N LEU A 130 -12.24 -8.43 9.53
CA LEU A 130 -11.22 -7.42 9.73
C LEU A 130 -11.65 -6.12 9.04
N LEU A 131 -11.65 -5.03 9.79
CA LEU A 131 -11.87 -3.67 9.28
C LEU A 131 -10.57 -2.87 9.49
N ILE A 132 -10.16 -2.15 8.46
CA ILE A 132 -9.02 -1.22 8.48
C ILE A 132 -9.49 0.12 7.94
N LEU A 133 -9.16 1.19 8.66
CA LEU A 133 -9.33 2.57 8.23
C LEU A 133 -7.96 3.24 8.22
N THR A 134 -7.60 3.89 7.14
CA THR A 134 -6.31 4.57 6.98
C THR A 134 -6.55 5.99 6.51
N GLY A 135 -5.99 6.96 7.20
CA GLY A 135 -5.92 8.34 6.77
C GLY A 135 -4.46 8.76 6.67
N GLY A 136 -4.12 9.62 5.72
CA GLY A 136 -2.74 10.04 5.56
C GLY A 136 -2.59 11.34 4.80
N TRP A 137 -1.39 11.86 4.87
CA TRP A 137 -0.94 13.03 4.11
C TRP A 137 0.45 12.75 3.54
N ASN A 138 0.77 13.48 2.50
CA ASN A 138 2.06 13.35 1.85
C ASN A 138 2.55 14.69 1.31
N ASP A 139 3.86 14.80 1.24
CA ASP A 139 4.59 15.85 0.54
C ASP A 139 5.24 15.24 -0.70
N ALA A 140 5.09 15.88 -1.84
CA ALA A 140 5.63 15.40 -3.11
C ALA A 140 6.46 16.49 -3.79
N LYS A 141 7.58 16.09 -4.36
CA LYS A 141 8.45 16.92 -5.20
C LYS A 141 8.63 16.22 -6.52
N LEU A 142 8.67 17.00 -7.61
CA LEU A 142 8.89 16.48 -8.95
C LEU A 142 9.87 17.40 -9.67
N THR A 143 10.87 16.81 -10.30
CA THR A 143 11.79 17.50 -11.20
C THR A 143 11.63 16.91 -12.59
N ARG A 144 11.24 17.75 -13.54
CA ARG A 144 11.02 17.35 -14.94
C ARG A 144 12.06 18.01 -15.83
N THR A 145 12.63 17.23 -16.74
CA THR A 145 13.52 17.72 -17.78
C THR A 145 12.70 18.10 -19.00
N VAL A 146 12.92 19.30 -19.51
CA VAL A 146 12.23 19.87 -20.67
C VAL A 146 13.25 20.19 -21.75
N ASP A 147 13.19 19.47 -22.86
CA ASP A 147 14.06 19.69 -24.00
C ASP A 147 13.34 20.53 -25.06
N TYR A 148 13.86 21.73 -25.36
CA TYR A 148 13.38 22.52 -26.48
C TYR A 148 14.51 23.34 -27.11
N GLY A 149 14.43 23.52 -28.44
CA GLY A 149 15.50 24.17 -29.20
C GLY A 149 16.79 23.35 -29.13
N SER A 150 17.87 23.97 -28.67
CA SER A 150 19.18 23.33 -28.50
C SER A 150 19.54 23.10 -27.02
N GLY A 151 18.60 23.29 -26.09
CA GLY A 151 18.86 23.25 -24.64
C GLY A 151 17.95 22.29 -23.89
N SER A 152 18.48 21.80 -22.76
CA SER A 152 17.79 21.02 -21.77
C SER A 152 17.59 21.88 -20.51
N TYR A 153 16.36 21.95 -20.02
CA TYR A 153 15.96 22.83 -18.92
C TYR A 153 15.25 22.02 -17.84
N GLN A 154 15.26 22.49 -16.60
CA GLN A 154 14.59 21.83 -15.49
C GLN A 154 13.39 22.64 -15.01
N ALA A 155 12.30 21.92 -14.74
CA ALA A 155 11.10 22.40 -14.09
C ALA A 155 10.90 21.64 -12.77
N HIS A 156 10.73 22.37 -11.67
CA HIS A 156 10.58 21.83 -10.33
C HIS A 156 9.16 22.13 -9.83
N GLY A 157 8.43 21.10 -9.44
CA GLY A 157 7.14 21.19 -8.80
C GLY A 157 7.20 20.69 -7.34
N SER A 158 6.38 21.26 -6.47
CA SER A 158 6.18 20.81 -5.10
C SER A 158 4.69 20.90 -4.77
N THR A 159 4.15 19.86 -4.17
CA THR A 159 2.74 19.77 -3.81
C THR A 159 2.55 18.94 -2.57
N THR A 160 1.40 19.13 -1.91
CA THR A 160 0.94 18.31 -0.80
C THR A 160 -0.26 17.48 -1.24
N GLY A 161 -0.56 16.44 -0.48
CA GLY A 161 -1.72 15.61 -0.74
C GLY A 161 -2.26 14.97 0.53
N SER A 162 -3.44 14.42 0.41
CA SER A 162 -4.08 13.65 1.47
C SER A 162 -4.78 12.43 0.88
N GLY A 163 -5.05 11.45 1.72
CA GLY A 163 -5.75 10.25 1.30
C GLY A 163 -6.49 9.58 2.44
N PHE A 164 -7.53 8.88 2.07
CA PHE A 164 -8.31 8.03 2.96
C PHE A 164 -8.53 6.67 2.32
N GLY A 165 -8.41 5.60 3.11
CA GLY A 165 -8.69 4.23 2.71
C GLY A 165 -9.53 3.52 3.74
N ALA A 166 -10.41 2.65 3.26
CA ALA A 166 -11.13 1.69 4.09
C ALA A 166 -11.05 0.30 3.44
N MET A 167 -10.83 -0.73 4.24
CA MET A 167 -10.74 -2.12 3.80
C MET A 167 -11.50 -3.01 4.77
N TYR A 168 -12.28 -3.93 4.22
CA TYR A 168 -12.94 -4.99 4.97
C TYR A 168 -12.54 -6.35 4.40
N GLU A 169 -12.11 -7.28 5.25
CA GLU A 169 -11.85 -8.68 4.91
C GLU A 169 -12.77 -9.59 5.70
N LEU A 170 -13.37 -10.55 5.02
CA LEU A 170 -14.13 -11.67 5.58
C LEU A 170 -13.40 -12.97 5.23
N ALA A 171 -13.10 -13.79 6.23
CA ALA A 171 -12.48 -15.10 6.03
C ALA A 171 -13.21 -16.19 6.82
N TYR A 172 -13.12 -17.43 6.35
CA TYR A 172 -13.74 -18.60 6.99
C TYR A 172 -12.70 -19.68 7.23
N ASP A 173 -12.57 -20.14 8.49
CA ASP A 173 -11.56 -21.11 8.93
C ASP A 173 -11.99 -22.55 8.65
N ILE A 174 -11.21 -23.25 7.85
CA ILE A 174 -11.36 -24.68 7.55
C ILE A 174 -10.10 -25.37 8.05
N ALA A 175 -10.19 -26.10 9.16
CA ALA A 175 -9.09 -26.95 9.63
C ALA A 175 -8.93 -28.11 8.66
N LEU A 176 -7.70 -28.32 8.16
CA LEU A 176 -7.37 -29.40 7.23
C LEU A 176 -6.87 -30.67 7.94
N ASN A 177 -6.59 -30.57 9.25
CA ASN A 177 -6.16 -31.67 10.09
C ASN A 177 -6.86 -31.64 11.45
N GLU A 178 -6.80 -32.75 12.19
CA GLU A 178 -7.52 -32.92 13.46
C GLU A 178 -6.98 -31.99 14.58
N ASP A 179 -5.67 -31.75 14.61
CA ASP A 179 -5.00 -30.85 15.55
C ASP A 179 -5.11 -29.37 15.22
N LYS A 180 -5.76 -29.02 14.09
CA LYS A 180 -5.97 -27.67 13.59
C LYS A 180 -4.67 -26.88 13.38
N SER A 181 -3.54 -27.58 13.19
CA SER A 181 -2.26 -26.94 12.91
C SER A 181 -2.17 -26.38 11.48
N VAL A 182 -3.04 -26.86 10.57
CA VAL A 182 -3.14 -26.37 9.19
C VAL A 182 -4.56 -25.86 8.92
N ILE A 183 -4.66 -24.59 8.56
CA ILE A 183 -5.94 -23.90 8.33
C ILE A 183 -5.97 -23.31 6.92
N LEU A 184 -7.00 -23.67 6.17
CA LEU A 184 -7.35 -23.02 4.90
C LEU A 184 -8.44 -21.97 5.17
N GLN A 185 -8.22 -20.74 4.70
CA GLN A 185 -9.17 -19.64 4.83
C GLN A 185 -9.57 -19.12 3.45
N PRO A 186 -10.70 -19.55 2.86
CA PRO A 186 -11.35 -18.78 1.81
C PRO A 186 -11.62 -17.37 2.31
N LEU A 187 -11.34 -16.36 1.49
CA LEU A 187 -11.50 -14.96 1.89
C LEU A 187 -12.15 -14.11 0.81
N PHE A 188 -12.84 -13.10 1.26
CA PHE A 188 -13.35 -11.98 0.48
C PHE A 188 -12.81 -10.68 1.04
N ASN A 189 -12.40 -9.77 0.18
CA ASN A 189 -11.92 -8.44 0.55
C ASN A 189 -12.63 -7.38 -0.28
N ALA A 190 -12.99 -6.27 0.35
CA ALA A 190 -13.49 -5.08 -0.32
C ALA A 190 -12.75 -3.86 0.22
N SER A 191 -12.33 -2.95 -0.67
CA SER A 191 -11.64 -1.74 -0.27
C SER A 191 -12.04 -0.55 -1.13
N ILE A 192 -11.87 0.65 -0.56
CA ILE A 192 -11.98 1.92 -1.26
C ILE A 192 -10.80 2.80 -0.83
N VAL A 193 -10.24 3.52 -1.79
CA VAL A 193 -9.19 4.49 -1.58
C VAL A 193 -9.54 5.76 -2.33
N THR A 194 -9.50 6.90 -1.64
CA THR A 194 -9.61 8.24 -2.24
C THR A 194 -8.34 9.01 -1.90
N THR A 195 -7.73 9.62 -2.91
CA THR A 195 -6.55 10.46 -2.73
C THR A 195 -6.75 11.78 -3.46
N ARG A 196 -6.22 12.85 -2.88
CA ARG A 196 -6.19 14.18 -3.46
C ARG A 196 -4.78 14.74 -3.37
N MET A 197 -4.33 15.36 -4.45
CA MET A 197 -3.12 16.17 -4.50
C MET A 197 -3.48 17.60 -4.88
N ASP A 198 -2.91 18.55 -4.18
CA ASP A 198 -3.15 19.97 -4.41
C ASP A 198 -2.49 20.43 -5.72
N GLY A 199 -3.08 21.42 -6.36
CA GLY A 199 -2.52 22.01 -7.56
C GLY A 199 -1.22 22.78 -7.25
N TYR A 200 -0.34 22.86 -8.24
CA TYR A 200 0.92 23.58 -8.12
C TYR A 200 1.37 24.21 -9.43
N SER A 201 2.35 25.08 -9.36
CA SER A 201 3.04 25.65 -10.51
C SER A 201 4.52 25.29 -10.46
N GLU A 202 5.05 24.84 -11.57
CA GLU A 202 6.48 24.57 -11.70
C GLU A 202 7.31 25.86 -11.67
N SER A 203 8.56 25.73 -11.28
CA SER A 203 9.56 26.79 -11.28
C SER A 203 10.87 26.26 -11.87
N GLY A 204 11.87 27.11 -12.08
CA GLY A 204 13.19 26.69 -12.54
C GLY A 204 13.56 27.23 -13.92
N SER A 205 14.60 26.64 -14.54
CA SER A 205 15.17 27.13 -15.79
C SER A 205 14.28 26.94 -17.01
N ALA A 206 13.24 26.09 -16.93
CA ALA A 206 12.24 25.92 -17.96
C ALA A 206 11.38 27.19 -18.20
N GLY A 207 11.30 28.11 -17.22
CA GLY A 207 10.61 29.39 -17.34
C GLY A 207 9.17 29.22 -17.82
N ASN A 208 8.82 29.88 -18.93
CA ASN A 208 7.47 29.80 -19.51
C ASN A 208 7.05 28.45 -20.06
N ALA A 209 7.98 27.50 -20.24
CA ALA A 209 7.69 26.09 -20.57
C ALA A 209 7.37 25.25 -19.33
N GLY A 210 7.48 25.80 -18.13
CA GLY A 210 6.97 25.21 -16.90
C GLY A 210 5.45 25.04 -16.96
N LEU A 211 4.92 24.14 -16.12
CA LEU A 211 3.51 23.79 -16.09
C LEU A 211 2.83 24.36 -14.84
N ARG A 212 1.57 24.74 -15.01
CA ARG A 212 0.58 24.85 -13.95
C ARG A 212 -0.27 23.59 -13.97
N VAL A 213 -0.32 22.87 -12.85
CA VAL A 213 -1.08 21.64 -12.63
C VAL A 213 -2.21 21.96 -11.66
N GLU A 214 -3.45 21.63 -12.02
CA GLU A 214 -4.59 21.75 -11.12
C GLU A 214 -4.66 20.55 -10.18
N ASP A 215 -5.54 20.62 -9.16
CA ASP A 215 -5.79 19.56 -8.20
C ASP A 215 -6.06 18.23 -8.92
N GLN A 216 -5.57 17.14 -8.32
CA GLN A 216 -5.83 15.79 -8.79
C GLN A 216 -6.61 15.06 -7.70
N GLU A 217 -7.68 14.38 -8.08
CA GLU A 217 -8.45 13.52 -7.20
C GLU A 217 -8.64 12.16 -7.86
N LEU A 218 -8.45 11.09 -7.11
CA LEU A 218 -8.60 9.71 -7.58
C LEU A 218 -9.38 8.90 -6.55
N THR A 219 -10.43 8.23 -6.99
CA THR A 219 -11.17 7.28 -6.15
C THR A 219 -11.20 5.92 -6.84
N THR A 220 -10.69 4.91 -6.15
CA THR A 220 -10.67 3.53 -6.63
C THR A 220 -11.26 2.62 -5.57
N ALA A 221 -12.24 1.82 -5.96
CA ALA A 221 -12.73 0.70 -5.17
C ALA A 221 -12.17 -0.61 -5.73
N ALA A 222 -12.03 -1.62 -4.88
CA ALA A 222 -11.63 -2.95 -5.30
C ALA A 222 -12.39 -4.01 -4.52
N VAL A 223 -12.67 -5.13 -5.20
CA VAL A 223 -13.14 -6.36 -4.58
C VAL A 223 -12.17 -7.49 -4.92
N ALA A 224 -11.91 -8.37 -3.98
CA ALA A 224 -11.04 -9.51 -4.18
C ALA A 224 -11.63 -10.78 -3.56
N VAL A 225 -11.36 -11.90 -4.19
CA VAL A 225 -11.64 -13.24 -3.65
C VAL A 225 -10.36 -14.06 -3.69
N GLY A 226 -10.18 -14.92 -2.72
CA GLY A 226 -8.97 -15.73 -2.65
C GLY A 226 -8.96 -16.71 -1.51
N ALA A 227 -7.75 -17.17 -1.18
CA ALA A 227 -7.54 -18.11 -0.09
C ALA A 227 -6.19 -17.82 0.60
N ARG A 228 -6.17 -18.11 1.89
CA ARG A 228 -4.97 -18.14 2.74
C ARG A 228 -4.82 -19.54 3.28
N LEU A 229 -3.63 -20.11 3.17
CA LEU A 229 -3.25 -21.36 3.81
C LEU A 229 -2.20 -21.05 4.86
N SER A 230 -2.48 -21.37 6.12
CA SER A 230 -1.57 -21.18 7.25
C SER A 230 -1.27 -22.49 7.92
N GLY A 231 -0.03 -22.69 8.35
CA GLY A 231 0.37 -23.94 9.01
C GLY A 231 1.54 -23.77 9.97
N LEU A 232 1.51 -24.54 11.07
CA LEU A 232 2.64 -24.66 11.99
C LEU A 232 3.75 -25.48 11.33
N MET A 233 4.97 -24.96 11.37
CA MET A 233 6.15 -25.47 10.67
C MET A 233 7.15 -26.16 11.62
N GLY A 234 6.67 -26.92 12.58
CA GLY A 234 7.54 -27.61 13.54
C GLY A 234 8.40 -26.64 14.38
N SER A 235 9.31 -27.19 15.17
CA SER A 235 10.18 -26.38 16.04
C SER A 235 11.22 -25.60 15.23
N ASN A 236 11.31 -24.31 15.51
CA ASN A 236 12.34 -23.42 14.95
C ASN A 236 13.62 -23.43 15.80
N VAL A 237 14.59 -22.61 15.43
CA VAL A 237 15.87 -22.45 16.16
C VAL A 237 15.71 -21.96 17.61
N PHE A 238 14.55 -21.47 18.00
CA PHE A 238 14.22 -21.02 19.36
C PHE A 238 13.39 -22.06 20.13
N GLY A 239 13.20 -23.26 19.59
CA GLY A 239 12.49 -24.35 20.24
C GLY A 239 10.95 -24.20 20.26
N ARG A 240 10.40 -23.29 19.46
CA ARG A 240 8.95 -23.05 19.33
C ARG A 240 8.51 -23.23 17.89
N GLU A 241 7.23 -23.50 17.68
CA GLU A 241 6.66 -23.66 16.35
C GLU A 241 6.52 -22.31 15.65
N ALA A 242 6.99 -22.24 14.42
CA ALA A 242 6.79 -21.10 13.55
C ALA A 242 5.48 -21.26 12.76
N LEU A 243 4.80 -20.15 12.44
CA LEU A 243 3.64 -20.14 11.57
C LEU A 243 4.05 -19.69 10.18
N GLY A 244 3.87 -20.55 9.18
CA GLY A 244 4.00 -20.21 7.76
C GLY A 244 2.64 -19.89 7.15
N GLU A 245 2.61 -18.99 6.16
CA GLU A 245 1.40 -18.59 5.46
C GLU A 245 1.66 -18.39 3.97
N ILE A 246 0.72 -18.82 3.14
CA ILE A 246 0.68 -18.56 1.70
C ILE A 246 -0.70 -17.97 1.36
N ARG A 247 -0.74 -16.95 0.53
CA ARG A 247 -1.97 -16.25 0.09
C ARG A 247 -2.02 -16.16 -1.41
N VAL A 248 -3.23 -16.33 -1.98
CA VAL A 248 -3.52 -16.07 -3.39
C VAL A 248 -4.86 -15.38 -3.51
N ASN A 249 -4.94 -14.32 -4.31
CA ASN A 249 -6.18 -13.59 -4.54
C ASN A 249 -6.28 -13.17 -6.01
N VAL A 250 -7.50 -13.01 -6.46
CA VAL A 250 -7.84 -12.29 -7.69
C VAL A 250 -8.67 -11.08 -7.29
N SER A 251 -8.26 -9.89 -7.72
CA SER A 251 -8.96 -8.65 -7.43
C SER A 251 -9.43 -7.95 -8.70
N GLN A 252 -10.52 -7.20 -8.57
CA GLN A 252 -11.10 -6.36 -9.61
C GLN A 252 -11.21 -4.93 -9.10
N ASP A 253 -10.54 -4.00 -9.79
CA ASP A 253 -10.59 -2.56 -9.51
C ASP A 253 -11.69 -1.88 -10.31
N MET A 254 -12.37 -0.93 -9.67
CA MET A 254 -13.44 -0.09 -10.20
C MET A 254 -13.11 1.38 -9.89
N GLY A 255 -13.61 2.31 -10.72
CA GLY A 255 -13.33 3.74 -10.58
C GLY A 255 -12.07 4.19 -11.31
N ASP A 256 -11.33 5.14 -10.74
CA ASP A 256 -10.19 5.78 -11.38
C ASP A 256 -8.98 4.84 -11.40
N ARG A 257 -8.47 4.56 -12.58
CA ARG A 257 -7.33 3.66 -12.81
C ARG A 257 -6.17 4.32 -13.53
N ARG A 258 -6.22 5.64 -13.70
CA ARG A 258 -5.13 6.47 -14.24
C ARG A 258 -5.14 7.84 -13.59
N GLY A 259 -3.97 8.45 -13.47
CA GLY A 259 -3.87 9.86 -13.08
C GLY A 259 -4.48 10.74 -14.16
N GLN A 260 -5.14 11.80 -13.72
CA GLN A 260 -5.69 12.86 -14.58
C GLN A 260 -5.49 14.18 -13.88
N ALA A 261 -5.04 15.19 -14.64
CA ALA A 261 -4.97 16.57 -14.17
C ALA A 261 -5.27 17.51 -15.33
N ASN A 262 -5.80 18.69 -15.04
CA ASN A 262 -5.79 19.80 -15.99
C ASN A 262 -4.45 20.52 -15.89
N VAL A 263 -3.79 20.67 -17.02
CA VAL A 263 -2.43 21.20 -17.10
C VAL A 263 -2.37 22.32 -18.14
N GLY A 264 -1.74 23.43 -17.77
CA GLY A 264 -1.45 24.58 -18.67
C GLY A 264 0.02 24.95 -18.60
N PHE A 265 0.50 25.69 -19.61
CA PHE A 265 1.84 26.28 -19.57
C PHE A 265 1.83 27.56 -18.76
N LEU A 266 2.93 27.88 -18.08
CA LEU A 266 3.09 29.15 -17.37
C LEU A 266 3.04 30.36 -18.31
N ALA A 267 3.36 30.17 -19.60
CA ALA A 267 3.21 31.17 -20.64
C ALA A 267 1.76 31.65 -20.83
N ASP A 268 0.78 30.74 -20.64
CA ASP A 268 -0.65 31.05 -20.69
C ASP A 268 -1.40 30.20 -19.63
N PRO A 269 -1.40 30.63 -18.37
CA PRO A 269 -2.01 29.87 -17.29
C PRO A 269 -3.54 29.87 -17.31
N SER A 270 -4.16 30.65 -18.18
CA SER A 270 -5.61 30.66 -18.38
C SER A 270 -6.10 29.50 -19.26
N TYR A 271 -5.21 28.91 -20.04
CA TYR A 271 -5.54 27.78 -20.92
C TYR A 271 -5.03 26.48 -20.32
N THR A 272 -5.92 25.66 -19.79
CA THR A 272 -5.62 24.31 -19.29
C THR A 272 -6.32 23.25 -20.15
N ARG A 273 -5.74 22.06 -20.21
CA ARG A 273 -6.29 20.90 -20.90
C ARG A 273 -6.13 19.64 -20.03
N PRO A 274 -7.06 18.67 -20.11
CA PRO A 274 -6.92 17.41 -19.42
C PRO A 274 -5.73 16.61 -19.99
N VAL A 275 -4.91 16.10 -19.10
CA VAL A 275 -3.78 15.23 -19.38
C VAL A 275 -3.94 13.94 -18.57
N TYR A 276 -3.60 12.83 -19.18
CA TYR A 276 -3.80 11.50 -18.62
C TYR A 276 -2.48 10.76 -18.52
N GLY A 277 -2.27 10.05 -17.41
CA GLY A 277 -1.22 9.05 -17.24
C GLY A 277 -1.63 7.68 -17.77
N ALA A 278 -0.68 6.75 -17.79
CA ALA A 278 -0.93 5.39 -18.21
C ALA A 278 -1.98 4.70 -17.30
N LYS A 279 -2.82 3.88 -17.92
CA LYS A 279 -3.92 3.22 -17.23
C LYS A 279 -3.49 1.91 -16.59
N VAL A 280 -3.71 1.78 -15.29
CA VAL A 280 -3.51 0.54 -14.53
C VAL A 280 -4.56 -0.51 -14.93
N GLY A 281 -4.15 -1.77 -15.06
CA GLY A 281 -5.07 -2.89 -15.31
C GLY A 281 -6.12 -3.05 -14.21
N SER A 282 -7.34 -3.41 -14.59
CA SER A 282 -8.46 -3.53 -13.62
C SER A 282 -8.43 -4.82 -12.82
N THR A 283 -7.92 -5.90 -13.42
CA THR A 283 -7.84 -7.21 -12.77
C THR A 283 -6.41 -7.46 -12.31
N ALA A 284 -6.25 -7.87 -11.06
CA ALA A 284 -4.96 -8.24 -10.50
C ALA A 284 -4.97 -9.69 -10.04
N PHE A 285 -3.84 -10.37 -10.25
CA PHE A 285 -3.46 -11.58 -9.54
C PHE A 285 -2.49 -11.21 -8.43
N GLN A 286 -2.81 -11.61 -7.20
CA GLN A 286 -2.01 -11.30 -6.01
C GLN A 286 -1.56 -12.60 -5.36
N ALA A 287 -0.28 -12.67 -5.00
CA ALA A 287 0.30 -13.77 -4.24
C ALA A 287 1.12 -13.22 -3.08
N GLY A 288 1.14 -13.94 -1.96
CA GLY A 288 1.91 -13.53 -0.79
C GLY A 288 2.36 -14.70 0.05
N VAL A 289 3.39 -14.46 0.82
CA VAL A 289 3.94 -15.41 1.82
C VAL A 289 4.18 -14.68 3.12
N GLY A 290 4.00 -15.38 4.24
CA GLY A 290 4.22 -14.86 5.58
C GLY A 290 4.90 -15.89 6.46
N LEU A 291 5.69 -15.40 7.42
CA LEU A 291 6.32 -16.23 8.44
C LEU A 291 6.29 -15.47 9.77
N SER A 292 5.82 -16.15 10.82
CA SER A 292 5.85 -15.62 12.20
C SER A 292 6.60 -16.60 13.10
N VAL A 293 7.62 -16.12 13.80
CA VAL A 293 8.53 -16.89 14.61
C VAL A 293 8.48 -16.39 16.05
N PRO A 294 7.92 -17.14 17.01
CA PRO A 294 7.99 -16.80 18.42
C PRO A 294 9.44 -16.78 18.92
N VAL A 295 9.80 -15.75 19.69
CA VAL A 295 11.12 -15.54 20.28
C VAL A 295 10.97 -15.24 21.76
N GLY A 296 11.57 -16.08 22.60
CA GLY A 296 11.38 -15.98 24.04
C GLY A 296 9.93 -16.26 24.45
N THR A 297 9.45 -15.65 25.53
CA THR A 297 8.10 -15.87 26.07
C THR A 297 7.07 -14.84 25.55
N GLN A 298 7.52 -13.67 25.15
CA GLN A 298 6.68 -12.51 24.84
C GLN A 298 6.91 -11.92 23.45
N GLY A 299 7.94 -12.39 22.73
CA GLY A 299 8.32 -11.81 21.44
C GLY A 299 7.86 -12.63 20.25
N VAL A 300 7.59 -11.97 19.13
CA VAL A 300 7.37 -12.61 17.83
C VAL A 300 8.05 -11.78 16.74
N ILE A 301 8.93 -12.40 15.96
CA ILE A 301 9.43 -11.84 14.71
C ILE A 301 8.48 -12.28 13.59
N PHE A 302 8.15 -11.36 12.71
CA PHE A 302 7.33 -11.66 11.53
C PHE A 302 7.96 -11.08 10.27
N VAL A 303 7.78 -11.81 9.17
CA VAL A 303 8.22 -11.42 7.81
C VAL A 303 7.07 -11.65 6.87
N ASP A 304 6.87 -10.76 5.93
CA ASP A 304 5.82 -10.84 4.91
C ASP A 304 6.33 -10.35 3.55
N GLY A 305 5.85 -10.99 2.49
CA GLY A 305 6.13 -10.59 1.12
C GLY A 305 4.92 -10.79 0.24
N ASN A 306 4.67 -9.85 -0.69
CA ASN A 306 3.54 -9.90 -1.61
C ASN A 306 3.96 -9.44 -3.00
N ALA A 307 3.26 -9.96 -4.01
CA ALA A 307 3.31 -9.52 -5.39
C ALA A 307 1.90 -9.26 -5.90
N ASP A 308 1.73 -8.21 -6.70
CA ASP A 308 0.53 -7.87 -7.45
C ASP A 308 0.90 -7.74 -8.92
N ILE A 309 0.22 -8.47 -9.78
CA ILE A 309 0.47 -8.49 -11.22
C ILE A 309 -0.81 -8.17 -11.96
N ARG A 310 -0.72 -7.17 -12.86
CA ARG A 310 -1.85 -6.67 -13.67
C ARG A 310 -1.39 -6.47 -15.12
N SER A 311 -2.35 -6.23 -16.01
CA SER A 311 -2.00 -5.80 -17.36
C SER A 311 -1.30 -4.43 -17.33
N GLY A 312 -0.02 -4.42 -17.73
CA GLY A 312 0.81 -3.22 -17.80
C GLY A 312 1.24 -2.65 -16.46
N SER A 313 1.13 -3.40 -15.34
CA SER A 313 1.57 -2.95 -14.03
C SER A 313 1.94 -4.14 -13.16
N SER A 314 2.95 -3.97 -12.33
CA SER A 314 3.34 -4.95 -11.31
C SER A 314 3.87 -4.26 -10.07
N SER A 315 3.69 -4.89 -8.91
CA SER A 315 4.36 -4.47 -7.69
C SER A 315 4.78 -5.66 -6.85
N ILE A 316 5.84 -5.44 -6.09
CA ILE A 316 6.29 -6.34 -5.02
C ILE A 316 6.47 -5.51 -3.76
N ASN A 317 6.08 -6.07 -2.63
CA ASN A 317 6.30 -5.43 -1.34
C ASN A 317 6.67 -6.45 -0.28
N GLY A 318 7.33 -5.99 0.77
CA GLY A 318 7.71 -6.83 1.89
C GLY A 318 7.84 -6.04 3.18
N SER A 319 7.76 -6.77 4.28
CA SER A 319 7.97 -6.22 5.61
C SER A 319 8.67 -7.22 6.53
N ILE A 320 9.39 -6.68 7.51
CA ILE A 320 9.95 -7.42 8.64
C ILE A 320 9.65 -6.64 9.91
N GLY A 321 9.25 -7.33 10.96
CA GLY A 321 8.91 -6.66 12.20
C GLY A 321 9.03 -7.53 13.43
N TYR A 322 8.82 -6.87 14.56
CA TYR A 322 8.83 -7.48 15.88
C TYR A 322 7.61 -7.04 16.67
N ARG A 323 6.97 -7.98 17.36
CA ARG A 323 5.86 -7.75 18.29
C ARG A 323 6.29 -8.18 19.68
N TYR A 324 5.93 -7.38 20.66
CA TYR A 324 6.07 -7.66 22.08
C TYR A 324 4.68 -7.73 22.72
N ASN A 325 4.45 -8.79 23.50
CA ASN A 325 3.21 -9.03 24.26
C ASN A 325 3.49 -8.72 25.74
N PHE A 326 2.67 -7.86 26.33
CA PHE A 326 2.83 -7.43 27.73
C PHE A 326 2.08 -8.36 28.68
#